data_9d149ef111f5b61f52e2b52598005225
#
_entry.id   9d149ef111f5b61f52e2b52598005225
#
_cell.length_a   1.000
_cell.length_b   1.000
_cell.length_c   1.000
_cell.angle_alpha   90.00
_cell.angle_beta   90.00
_cell.angle_gamma   90.00
#
_symmetry.space_group_name_H-M   'P 1'
#
loop_
_entity.id
_entity.type
_entity.pdbx_description
1 polymer ?
#
loop_
_entity_poly.entity_id
_entity_poly.type
_entity_poly.pdbx_seq_one_letter_code
_entity_poly.pdbx_strand_id
1 'polypeptide(L)' 'MGSSAIAGEWEFAEIWADTLISPPYILMLVKGKSGIFCIHNPAQNYKVIFSSDNYEAAKMWLLEDEYERLNSRILQEV' A
#
# COMPACT_ATOMS: atom_id res chain seq x y z
N MET A 1 -11.13 -16.68 9.29
CA MET A 1 -10.57 -16.30 8.98
C MET A 1 -10.67 -15.32 8.45
N GLY A 2 -10.65 -14.69 8.48
CA GLY A 2 -10.74 -13.61 7.97
C GLY A 2 -9.93 -13.34 6.93
N SER A 3 -10.29 -13.36 5.90
CA SER A 3 -9.48 -13.10 4.90
C SER A 3 -9.18 -11.70 4.84
N SER A 4 -8.02 -11.34 4.80
CA SER A 4 -7.62 -10.03 4.58
C SER A 4 -7.53 -9.77 3.10
N ALA A 5 -7.74 -8.54 2.72
CA ALA A 5 -7.60 -8.17 1.33
C ALA A 5 -6.17 -8.34 0.83
N ILE A 6 -5.23 -8.50 1.74
CA ILE A 6 -3.83 -8.71 1.38
C ILE A 6 -3.48 -10.18 1.41
N ALA A 7 -4.45 -11.04 1.68
CA ALA A 7 -4.21 -12.46 1.66
C ALA A 7 -3.80 -12.87 0.26
N GLY A 8 -2.96 -13.86 0.15
CA GLY A 8 -2.47 -14.31 -1.14
C GLY A 8 -1.02 -13.95 -1.30
N GLU A 9 -0.56 -14.02 -2.53
CA GLU A 9 0.86 -13.88 -2.80
C GLU A 9 1.22 -12.46 -3.15
N TRP A 10 2.21 -11.95 -2.48
CA TRP A 10 2.69 -10.61 -2.72
C TRP A 10 4.21 -10.62 -2.61
N GLU A 11 4.85 -9.61 -3.20
CA GLU A 11 6.30 -9.53 -3.23
C GLU A 11 6.86 -8.55 -2.22
N PHE A 12 6.25 -7.38 -2.11
CA PHE A 12 6.70 -6.42 -1.12
C PHE A 12 5.55 -5.50 -0.75
N ALA A 13 5.72 -4.82 0.37
CA ALA A 13 4.77 -3.82 0.82
C ALA A 13 5.54 -2.59 1.29
N GLU A 14 4.92 -1.44 1.11
CA GLU A 14 5.47 -0.16 1.58
C GLU A 14 4.41 0.51 2.42
N ILE A 15 4.83 1.15 3.50
CA ILE A 15 3.93 1.91 4.36
C ILE A 15 4.09 3.39 4.00
N TRP A 16 2.97 4.03 3.72
CA TRP A 16 2.93 5.44 3.37
C TRP A 16 2.03 6.15 4.35
N ALA A 17 2.39 7.37 4.72
CA ALA A 17 1.62 8.11 5.72
C ALA A 17 1.50 9.57 5.31
N ASP A 18 0.32 10.13 5.59
CA ASP A 18 0.11 11.56 5.51
C ASP A 18 0.34 12.09 6.92
N THR A 19 1.52 12.64 7.17
CA THR A 19 1.92 13.06 8.50
C THR A 19 1.44 14.45 8.84
N LEU A 20 0.78 15.14 7.92
CA LEU A 20 0.22 16.46 8.20
C LEU A 20 -1.05 16.38 9.03
N ILE A 21 -1.61 15.20 9.16
CA ILE A 21 -2.83 14.97 9.92
C ILE A 21 -2.46 14.23 11.19
N SER A 22 -3.12 14.57 12.30
CA SER A 22 -2.84 13.95 13.58
C SER A 22 -4.12 13.32 14.14
N PRO A 23 -4.16 12.00 14.33
CA PRO A 23 -3.10 11.04 13.99
C PRO A 23 -2.98 10.87 12.48
N PRO A 24 -1.83 10.45 11.99
CA PRO A 24 -1.61 10.37 10.55
C PRO A 24 -2.45 9.28 9.90
N TYR A 25 -2.82 9.52 8.65
CA TYR A 25 -3.44 8.47 7.86
C TYR A 25 -2.37 7.55 7.31
N ILE A 26 -2.65 6.26 7.32
CA ILE A 26 -1.71 5.26 6.87
C ILE A 26 -2.31 4.52 5.68
N LEU A 27 -1.53 4.36 4.64
CA LEU A 27 -1.88 3.53 3.49
C LEU A 27 -0.76 2.56 3.22
N MET A 28 -1.08 1.46 2.55
CA MET A 28 -0.13 0.41 2.32
C MET A 28 -0.10 0.08 0.84
N LEU A 29 1.05 0.19 0.23
CA LEU A 29 1.22 -0.16 -1.18
C LEU A 29 1.80 -1.56 -1.25
N VAL A 30 1.10 -2.48 -1.91
CA VAL A 30 1.49 -3.87 -2.00
C VAL A 30 1.64 -4.26 -3.46
N LYS A 31 2.77 -4.89 -3.79
CA LYS A 31 2.95 -5.46 -5.11
C LYS A 31 2.61 -6.93 -5.06
N GLY A 32 1.61 -7.35 -5.82
CA GLY A 32 1.26 -8.75 -5.94
C GLY A 32 2.17 -9.45 -6.93
N LYS A 33 2.20 -10.76 -6.86
CA LYS A 33 3.05 -11.55 -7.77
C LYS A 33 2.56 -11.50 -9.20
N SER A 34 1.32 -11.08 -9.40
CA SER A 34 0.82 -10.89 -10.75
C SER A 34 1.35 -9.64 -11.42
N GLY A 35 2.06 -8.79 -10.68
CA GLY A 35 2.58 -7.54 -11.23
C GLY A 35 1.68 -6.35 -10.99
N ILE A 36 0.58 -6.51 -10.26
CA ILE A 36 -0.34 -5.42 -9.98
C ILE A 36 0.04 -4.79 -8.64
N PHE A 37 0.07 -3.46 -8.61
CA PHE A 37 0.33 -2.71 -7.39
C PHE A 37 -1.01 -2.21 -6.85
N CYS A 38 -1.30 -2.53 -5.61
CA CYS A 38 -2.55 -2.14 -4.97
C CYS A 38 -2.26 -1.29 -3.76
N ILE A 39 -3.05 -0.23 -3.59
CA ILE A 39 -2.96 0.60 -2.38
C ILE A 39 -4.16 0.23 -1.51
N HIS A 40 -3.86 -0.23 -0.31
CA HIS A 40 -4.86 -0.69 0.66
C HIS A 40 -4.98 0.32 1.77
N ASN A 41 -6.19 0.48 2.27
CA ASN A 41 -6.45 1.36 3.42
C ASN A 41 -6.72 0.49 4.65
N PRO A 42 -5.73 0.33 5.55
CA PRO A 42 -5.94 -0.50 6.74
C PRO A 42 -7.11 -0.05 7.61
N ALA A 43 -7.39 1.25 7.63
CA ALA A 43 -8.49 1.77 8.44
C ALA A 43 -9.85 1.34 7.90
N GLN A 44 -9.90 0.89 6.65
CA GLN A 44 -11.12 0.42 6.01
C GLN A 44 -11.02 -1.06 5.72
N ASN A 45 -10.44 -1.80 6.65
CA ASN A 45 -10.32 -3.24 6.53
C ASN A 45 -9.54 -3.65 5.29
N TYR A 46 -8.49 -2.88 4.99
CA TYR A 46 -7.58 -3.14 3.87
C TYR A 46 -8.27 -3.09 2.51
N LYS A 47 -9.30 -2.26 2.41
CA LYS A 47 -9.94 -2.05 1.14
C LYS A 47 -8.95 -1.51 0.13
N VAL A 48 -9.01 -2.00 -1.10
CA VAL A 48 -8.17 -1.50 -2.19
C VAL A 48 -8.77 -0.20 -2.69
N ILE A 49 -8.00 0.88 -2.63
CA ILE A 49 -8.48 2.18 -3.04
C ILE A 49 -7.84 2.65 -4.34
N PHE A 50 -6.82 1.97 -4.81
CA PHE A 50 -6.18 2.27 -6.08
C PHE A 50 -5.39 1.06 -6.53
N SER A 51 -5.34 0.80 -7.82
CA SER A 51 -4.50 -0.28 -8.34
C SER A 51 -3.97 0.12 -9.71
N SER A 52 -2.81 -0.42 -10.04
CA SER A 52 -2.14 -0.13 -11.31
C SER A 52 -1.12 -1.22 -11.57
N ASP A 53 -0.79 -1.43 -12.83
CA ASP A 53 0.31 -2.33 -13.16
C ASP A 53 1.65 -1.59 -13.24
N ASN A 54 1.67 -0.32 -12.84
CA ASN A 54 2.85 0.52 -12.92
C ASN A 54 3.15 1.10 -11.55
N TYR A 55 4.36 0.79 -11.04
CA TYR A 55 4.75 1.27 -9.71
C TYR A 55 4.75 2.80 -9.65
N GLU A 56 5.26 3.46 -10.69
CA GLU A 56 5.35 4.91 -10.67
C GLU A 56 3.98 5.55 -10.61
N ALA A 57 2.98 4.94 -11.25
CA ALA A 57 1.63 5.47 -11.18
C ALA A 57 1.08 5.39 -9.76
N ALA A 58 1.31 4.28 -9.08
CA ALA A 58 0.85 4.13 -7.70
C ALA A 58 1.58 5.10 -6.78
N LYS A 59 2.89 5.23 -6.99
CA LYS A 59 3.70 6.14 -6.19
C LYS A 59 3.25 7.59 -6.37
N MET A 60 3.01 7.99 -7.62
CA MET A 60 2.56 9.34 -7.90
C MET A 60 1.19 9.62 -7.29
N TRP A 61 0.31 8.63 -7.30
CA TRP A 61 -0.99 8.78 -6.68
C TRP A 61 -0.84 9.12 -5.19
N LEU A 62 0.09 8.45 -4.52
CA LEU A 62 0.35 8.72 -3.10
C LEU A 62 1.01 10.07 -2.88
N LEU A 63 1.99 10.42 -3.73
CA LEU A 63 2.68 11.69 -3.57
C LEU A 63 1.78 12.88 -3.83
N GLU A 64 0.81 12.74 -4.74
CA GLU A 64 -0.10 13.83 -5.01
C GLU A 64 -1.00 14.14 -3.81
N ASP A 65 -1.24 13.15 -2.95
CA ASP A 65 -2.00 13.37 -1.74
C ASP A 65 -1.07 13.60 -0.54
N GLU A 66 0.18 13.92 -0.81
CA GLU A 66 1.16 14.30 0.20
C GLU A 66 1.48 13.17 1.17
N TYR A 67 1.33 11.94 0.74
CA TYR A 67 1.82 10.81 1.51
C TYR A 67 3.30 10.65 1.31
N GLU A 68 4.00 10.17 2.34
CA GLU A 68 5.42 9.87 2.21
C GLU A 68 5.68 8.47 2.71
N ARG A 69 6.67 7.85 2.12
CA ARG A 69 7.03 6.50 2.52
C ARG A 69 7.81 6.54 3.81
N LEU A 70 7.41 5.70 4.77
CA LEU A 70 7.99 5.77 6.10
C LEU A 70 9.24 4.94 6.26
N ASN A 71 9.32 3.81 5.57
CA ASN A 71 10.41 2.89 5.80
C ASN A 71 10.82 2.19 4.54
N SER A 72 11.81 1.32 4.68
CA SER A 72 12.15 0.41 3.60
C SER A 72 10.99 -0.51 3.33
N ARG A 73 11.02 -1.11 2.16
CA ARG A 73 10.01 -2.08 1.80
C ARG A 73 10.03 -3.27 2.74
N ILE A 74 8.86 -3.81 2.98
CA ILE A 74 8.72 -5.06 3.69
C ILE A 74 8.62 -6.14 2.63
N LEU A 75 9.58 -7.07 2.64
CA LEU A 75 9.61 -8.15 1.66
C LEU A 75 8.96 -9.37 2.26
N GLN A 76 8.19 -10.07 1.45
CA GLN A 76 7.63 -11.32 1.92
C GLN A 76 8.69 -12.38 1.88
N GLU A 77 8.88 -13.05 3.02
CA GLU A 77 9.81 -14.16 3.09
C GLU A 77 9.10 -15.44 2.82
N VAL A 78 9.79 -16.36 2.19
CA VAL A 78 9.17 -17.61 1.83
C VAL A 78 9.65 -18.71 2.72
#